data_70743f2eaca3b537afb665fdb0a8423e
#
_entry.id   70743f2eaca3b537afb665fdb0a8423e
#
_cell.length_a   1.000
_cell.length_b   1.000
_cell.length_c   1.000
_cell.angle_alpha   90.00
_cell.angle_beta   90.00
_cell.angle_gamma   90.00
#
_symmetry.space_group_name_H-M   'P 1'
#
loop_
_entity.id
_entity.type
_entity.pdbx_description
1 polymer ?
#
loop_
_entity_poly.entity_id
_entity_poly.type
_entity_poly.pdbx_seq_one_letter_code
_entity_poly.pdbx_strand_id
1 'polypeptide(L)'
;MAKPIIAIVGRPNVGKSTLFNKLAGERISIVEDTPGVTRDRIYAEGEWLDKKFLLVDTGGIEIANDNSILKHIKEQAQIAIETASVILFVTDIRTGVTANDYDVATMLLKSGKPVVLVVNKCDTVGGVPDDIYEFYSLGLGDPFPVSSVHGHGTGDVLDEAFKHINWDEQEEENDEYIQVAVVGRPNVGKSSLVNKILGQDRMNVRDESGTTRDAVDSYVENEYGKFVFTDTAGMRKKGNVDDGVERYSVIRALAAIERSKVCVIMIDGTVGFTEQDSKIAGYAHEQGKACIICVNKWDAVEKDDKTMQVMKAELENDFSFMSYAPIIFISAKTGQRINKLYEMIKSVDEMSAFRTTTGVLNDILANAVARVQPPSDKGKRLKIYYMTQISTRPPTFVAFCNSRDLFHFSYQRYIENQIREVFGLQGTPIRILIRERGE
;
A
#
# COMPACT_ATOMS: atom_id res chain seq x y z
N MET A 1 3.44 11.16 1.89
CA MET A 1 4.29 10.57 2.95
C MET A 1 3.97 9.10 3.06
N ALA A 2 4.99 8.23 3.10
CA ALA A 2 4.78 6.81 3.31
C ALA A 2 4.28 6.57 4.74
N LYS A 3 3.22 5.79 4.90
CA LYS A 3 2.71 5.46 6.24
C LYS A 3 3.61 4.42 6.89
N PRO A 4 4.00 4.58 8.17
CA PRO A 4 4.72 3.55 8.88
C PRO A 4 3.86 2.28 9.01
N ILE A 5 4.49 1.13 8.91
CA ILE A 5 3.84 -0.17 9.01
C ILE A 5 4.04 -0.73 10.40
N ILE A 6 2.94 -1.06 11.10
CA ILE A 6 2.93 -1.77 12.37
C ILE A 6 2.45 -3.20 12.08
N ALA A 7 3.33 -4.20 12.26
CA ALA A 7 3.00 -5.60 12.01
C ALA A 7 2.70 -6.35 13.31
N ILE A 8 1.63 -7.14 13.30
CA ILE A 8 1.25 -8.02 14.43
C ILE A 8 1.78 -9.42 14.17
N VAL A 9 2.63 -9.91 15.07
CA VAL A 9 3.27 -11.23 15.01
C VAL A 9 2.98 -12.01 16.29
N GLY A 10 2.93 -13.32 16.21
CA GLY A 10 2.76 -14.21 17.36
C GLY A 10 2.20 -15.56 16.94
N ARG A 11 2.23 -16.53 17.83
CA ARG A 11 1.72 -17.89 17.58
C ARG A 11 0.20 -17.90 17.31
N PRO A 12 -0.34 -18.98 16.74
CA PRO A 12 -1.78 -19.14 16.57
C PRO A 12 -2.54 -19.01 17.90
N ASN A 13 -3.76 -18.51 17.83
CA ASN A 13 -4.72 -18.41 18.96
C ASN A 13 -4.33 -17.48 20.13
N VAL A 14 -3.27 -16.68 20.03
CA VAL A 14 -2.96 -15.64 21.03
C VAL A 14 -3.87 -14.41 20.92
N GLY A 15 -4.71 -14.32 19.88
CA GLY A 15 -5.67 -13.24 19.68
C GLY A 15 -5.18 -12.11 18.78
N LYS A 16 -4.24 -12.38 17.86
CA LYS A 16 -3.72 -11.38 16.87
C LYS A 16 -4.83 -10.70 16.08
N SER A 17 -5.71 -11.48 15.46
CA SER A 17 -6.80 -10.94 14.62
C SER A 17 -7.85 -10.21 15.45
N THR A 18 -8.05 -10.60 16.74
CA THR A 18 -8.91 -9.86 17.65
C THR A 18 -8.29 -8.50 17.99
N LEU A 19 -6.99 -8.48 18.29
CA LEU A 19 -6.24 -7.24 18.51
C LEU A 19 -6.24 -6.35 17.27
N PHE A 20 -5.97 -6.93 16.10
CA PHE A 20 -6.04 -6.24 14.82
C PHE A 20 -7.40 -5.56 14.61
N ASN A 21 -8.49 -6.32 14.74
CA ASN A 21 -9.84 -5.79 14.56
C ASN A 21 -10.17 -4.69 15.59
N LYS A 22 -9.66 -4.82 16.82
CA LYS A 22 -9.88 -3.83 17.85
C LYS A 22 -9.13 -2.54 17.56
N LEU A 23 -7.85 -2.62 17.24
CA LEU A 23 -7.02 -1.47 16.84
C LEU A 23 -7.55 -0.82 15.57
N ALA A 24 -8.00 -1.63 14.61
CA ALA A 24 -8.60 -1.18 13.37
C ALA A 24 -10.01 -0.60 13.56
N GLY A 25 -10.84 -1.15 14.44
CA GLY A 25 -12.27 -0.79 14.60
C GLY A 25 -12.54 0.46 15.44
N GLU A 26 -11.64 0.88 16.30
CA GLU A 26 -11.88 2.02 17.20
C GLU A 26 -11.67 3.40 16.53
N ARG A 27 -10.95 3.48 15.39
CA ARG A 27 -10.53 4.76 14.79
C ARG A 27 -10.31 4.71 13.27
N ILE A 28 -11.04 3.85 12.53
CA ILE A 28 -10.98 3.88 11.07
C ILE A 28 -11.87 5.02 10.57
N SER A 29 -11.29 6.01 9.89
CA SER A 29 -11.99 6.79 8.89
C SER A 29 -12.57 5.82 7.87
N ILE A 30 -13.90 5.77 7.76
CA ILE A 30 -14.59 5.02 6.71
C ILE A 30 -14.13 5.62 5.38
N VAL A 31 -13.14 4.99 4.74
CA VAL A 31 -12.86 5.26 3.34
C VAL A 31 -14.02 4.66 2.57
N GLU A 32 -14.68 5.47 1.76
CA GLU A 32 -15.84 5.10 0.96
C GLU A 32 -15.59 3.79 0.21
N ASP A 33 -16.61 2.91 0.18
CA ASP A 33 -16.55 1.65 -0.55
C ASP A 33 -16.29 1.91 -2.04
N THR A 34 -15.08 1.65 -2.49
CA THR A 34 -14.76 1.68 -3.92
C THR A 34 -15.32 0.40 -4.55
N PRO A 35 -16.30 0.48 -5.47
CA PRO A 35 -16.86 -0.69 -6.12
C PRO A 35 -15.77 -1.48 -6.87
N GLY A 36 -15.65 -2.77 -6.58
CA GLY A 36 -14.67 -3.68 -7.22
C GLY A 36 -13.44 -4.01 -6.38
N VAL A 37 -13.27 -3.40 -5.20
CA VAL A 37 -12.17 -3.73 -4.28
C VAL A 37 -12.71 -4.53 -3.09
N THR A 38 -12.38 -5.82 -3.05
CA THR A 38 -12.70 -6.70 -1.90
C THR A 38 -11.69 -6.46 -0.80
N ARG A 39 -12.14 -6.06 0.40
CA ARG A 39 -11.27 -5.87 1.57
C ARG A 39 -10.77 -7.22 2.09
N ASP A 40 -9.49 -7.48 1.97
CA ASP A 40 -8.84 -8.54 2.74
C ASP A 40 -8.58 -8.05 4.17
N ARG A 41 -8.86 -8.91 5.16
CA ARG A 41 -8.64 -8.64 6.60
C ARG A 41 -7.18 -8.68 7.02
N ILE A 42 -6.24 -8.53 6.10
CA ILE A 42 -4.80 -8.65 6.34
C ILE A 42 -4.18 -7.31 6.75
N TYR A 43 -4.75 -6.20 6.32
CA TYR A 43 -4.26 -4.85 6.65
C TYR A 43 -5.42 -3.88 6.91
N ALA A 44 -5.13 -2.83 7.67
CA ALA A 44 -6.05 -1.71 7.91
C ALA A 44 -5.26 -0.42 8.10
N GLU A 45 -5.84 0.69 7.64
CA GLU A 45 -5.32 2.02 7.99
C GLU A 45 -5.83 2.41 9.37
N GLY A 46 -4.92 2.84 10.23
CA GLY A 46 -5.23 3.40 11.54
C GLY A 46 -4.78 4.85 11.64
N GLU A 47 -5.37 5.57 12.59
CA GLU A 47 -4.95 6.91 12.97
C GLU A 47 -4.83 7.00 14.49
N TRP A 48 -3.67 7.48 14.97
CA TRP A 48 -3.41 7.68 16.39
C TRP A 48 -2.67 8.97 16.59
N LEU A 49 -3.11 9.84 17.50
CA LEU A 49 -2.51 11.16 17.76
C LEU A 49 -2.33 11.99 16.46
N ASP A 50 -3.35 12.03 15.60
CA ASP A 50 -3.37 12.70 14.30
C ASP A 50 -2.33 12.18 13.27
N LYS A 51 -1.72 11.02 13.55
CA LYS A 51 -0.75 10.36 12.68
C LYS A 51 -1.30 9.07 12.11
N LYS A 52 -1.17 8.90 10.79
CA LYS A 52 -1.67 7.73 10.06
C LYS A 52 -0.61 6.64 9.98
N PHE A 53 -1.05 5.40 10.14
CA PHE A 53 -0.21 4.21 10.03
C PHE A 53 -0.95 3.07 9.31
N LEU A 54 -0.21 2.08 8.84
CA LEU A 54 -0.75 0.85 8.29
C LEU A 54 -0.57 -0.28 9.31
N LEU A 55 -1.66 -0.89 9.74
CA LEU A 55 -1.65 -2.08 10.60
C LEU A 55 -1.74 -3.33 9.74
N VAL A 56 -0.89 -4.34 10.00
CA VAL A 56 -0.83 -5.59 9.24
C VAL A 56 -0.96 -6.78 10.18
N ASP A 57 -1.96 -7.64 9.95
CA ASP A 57 -2.10 -8.93 10.64
C ASP A 57 -1.38 -10.04 9.87
N THR A 58 -0.20 -10.43 10.33
CA THR A 58 0.54 -11.55 9.72
C THR A 58 -0.12 -12.91 10.02
N GLY A 59 -1.02 -12.97 10.99
CA GLY A 59 -1.69 -14.21 11.44
C GLY A 59 -2.97 -14.56 10.70
N GLY A 60 -3.57 -13.62 9.97
CA GLY A 60 -4.75 -13.87 9.11
C GLY A 60 -4.47 -14.81 7.93
N ILE A 61 -3.26 -15.32 7.88
CA ILE A 61 -2.72 -16.18 6.83
C ILE A 61 -2.85 -17.64 7.29
N GLU A 62 -4.03 -18.22 7.17
CA GLU A 62 -4.21 -19.67 7.36
C GLU A 62 -3.63 -20.44 6.16
N ILE A 63 -2.64 -21.27 6.43
CA ILE A 63 -2.09 -22.21 5.44
C ILE A 63 -2.66 -23.61 5.73
N ALA A 64 -3.34 -24.15 4.72
CA ALA A 64 -4.09 -25.40 4.79
C ALA A 64 -3.20 -26.65 4.66
N ASN A 65 -1.98 -26.70 5.20
CA ASN A 65 -1.20 -27.93 5.21
C ASN A 65 -0.31 -28.06 6.45
N ASP A 66 -0.44 -29.19 7.06
CA ASP A 66 -0.08 -29.74 8.33
C ASP A 66 1.41 -30.13 8.44
N ASN A 67 2.34 -29.16 8.29
CA ASN A 67 3.74 -29.42 8.64
C ASN A 67 4.44 -28.19 9.20
N SER A 68 4.51 -28.17 10.55
CA SER A 68 5.19 -27.27 11.46
C SER A 68 4.65 -25.82 11.58
N ILE A 69 3.77 -25.65 12.57
CA ILE A 69 3.35 -24.35 13.15
C ILE A 69 4.56 -23.41 13.34
N LEU A 70 5.70 -23.93 13.78
CA LEU A 70 6.96 -23.21 13.95
C LEU A 70 7.49 -22.56 12.67
N LYS A 71 7.41 -23.26 11.53
CA LYS A 71 7.88 -22.72 10.24
C LYS A 71 7.05 -21.49 9.85
N HIS A 72 5.72 -21.58 10.01
CA HIS A 72 4.81 -20.47 9.69
C HIS A 72 5.00 -19.26 10.59
N ILE A 73 5.20 -19.46 11.89
CA ILE A 73 5.45 -18.36 12.82
C ILE A 73 6.76 -17.65 12.46
N LYS A 74 7.81 -18.42 12.14
CA LYS A 74 9.11 -17.86 11.72
C LYS A 74 9.00 -17.09 10.40
N GLU A 75 8.23 -17.58 9.45
CA GLU A 75 7.96 -16.87 8.18
C GLU A 75 7.20 -15.57 8.40
N GLN A 76 6.17 -15.57 9.26
CA GLN A 76 5.45 -14.37 9.65
C GLN A 76 6.37 -13.33 10.31
N ALA A 77 7.22 -13.78 11.24
CA ALA A 77 8.20 -12.91 11.89
C ALA A 77 9.21 -12.34 10.87
N GLN A 78 9.68 -13.16 9.94
CA GLN A 78 10.61 -12.71 8.89
C GLN A 78 10.02 -11.59 8.03
N ILE A 79 8.75 -11.69 7.64
CA ILE A 79 8.07 -10.67 6.84
C ILE A 79 7.89 -9.38 7.63
N ALA A 80 7.47 -9.50 8.89
CA ALA A 80 7.35 -8.35 9.78
C ALA A 80 8.71 -7.63 9.92
N ILE A 81 9.80 -8.38 10.09
CA ILE A 81 11.16 -7.84 10.15
C ILE A 81 11.53 -7.09 8.87
N GLU A 82 11.17 -7.63 7.71
CA GLU A 82 11.49 -7.02 6.41
C GLU A 82 10.65 -5.76 6.11
N THR A 83 9.39 -5.74 6.52
CA THR A 83 8.43 -4.72 6.06
C THR A 83 8.01 -3.71 7.12
N ALA A 84 7.99 -4.08 8.41
CA ALA A 84 7.45 -3.22 9.45
C ALA A 84 8.44 -2.15 9.95
N SER A 85 7.90 -1.02 10.35
CA SER A 85 8.61 0.00 11.14
C SER A 85 8.69 -0.41 12.61
N VAL A 86 7.60 -1.00 13.14
CA VAL A 86 7.49 -1.53 14.51
C VAL A 86 6.74 -2.86 14.47
N ILE A 87 7.12 -3.79 15.34
CA ILE A 87 6.50 -5.10 15.45
C ILE A 87 5.79 -5.22 16.79
N LEU A 88 4.50 -5.57 16.78
CA LEU A 88 3.75 -5.96 17.96
C LEU A 88 3.86 -7.49 18.10
N PHE A 89 4.66 -7.95 19.05
CA PHE A 89 4.78 -9.38 19.35
C PHE A 89 3.76 -9.80 20.39
N VAL A 90 2.74 -10.54 19.96
CA VAL A 90 1.57 -10.90 20.79
C VAL A 90 1.74 -12.29 21.37
N THR A 91 1.63 -12.37 22.68
CA THR A 91 1.65 -13.57 23.52
C THR A 91 0.33 -13.73 24.27
N ASP A 92 0.13 -14.83 24.99
CA ASP A 92 -1.10 -15.15 25.72
C ASP A 92 -0.80 -15.43 27.19
N ILE A 93 -1.32 -14.59 28.10
CA ILE A 93 -1.08 -14.73 29.53
C ILE A 93 -1.59 -16.06 30.10
N ARG A 94 -2.68 -16.61 29.55
CA ARG A 94 -3.30 -17.85 30.04
C ARG A 94 -2.44 -19.09 29.80
N THR A 95 -1.58 -19.06 28.81
CA THR A 95 -0.71 -20.19 28.44
C THR A 95 0.73 -19.99 28.93
N GLY A 96 1.05 -18.80 29.43
CA GLY A 96 2.43 -18.42 29.78
C GLY A 96 3.36 -18.38 28.58
N VAL A 97 4.66 -18.28 28.85
CA VAL A 97 5.71 -18.27 27.83
C VAL A 97 5.97 -19.69 27.32
N THR A 98 6.00 -19.87 25.99
CA THR A 98 6.23 -21.16 25.36
C THR A 98 7.58 -21.18 24.62
N ALA A 99 8.09 -22.40 24.29
CA ALA A 99 9.31 -22.55 23.49
C ALA A 99 9.22 -21.81 22.13
N ASN A 100 8.03 -21.78 21.53
CA ASN A 100 7.79 -21.06 20.26
C ASN A 100 7.92 -19.54 20.44
N ASP A 101 7.51 -19.00 21.58
CA ASP A 101 7.64 -17.58 21.89
C ASP A 101 9.11 -17.20 22.05
N TYR A 102 9.94 -18.05 22.70
CA TYR A 102 11.39 -17.86 22.78
C TYR A 102 12.07 -17.88 21.42
N ASP A 103 11.68 -18.79 20.52
CA ASP A 103 12.24 -18.89 19.18
C ASP A 103 11.97 -17.61 18.36
N VAL A 104 10.74 -17.11 18.40
CA VAL A 104 10.35 -15.87 17.72
C VAL A 104 11.03 -14.67 18.37
N ALA A 105 11.03 -14.56 19.70
CA ALA A 105 11.68 -13.47 20.42
C ALA A 105 13.16 -13.39 20.07
N THR A 106 13.86 -14.53 20.00
CA THR A 106 15.28 -14.60 19.60
C THR A 106 15.48 -14.07 18.17
N MET A 107 14.57 -14.39 17.25
CA MET A 107 14.63 -13.92 15.87
C MET A 107 14.40 -12.41 15.78
N LEU A 108 13.41 -11.89 16.52
CA LEU A 108 13.09 -10.48 16.60
C LEU A 108 14.24 -9.67 17.20
N LEU A 109 14.85 -10.13 18.30
CA LEU A 109 16.00 -9.50 18.92
C LEU A 109 17.20 -9.38 17.96
N LYS A 110 17.48 -10.45 17.19
CA LYS A 110 18.57 -10.45 16.22
C LYS A 110 18.33 -9.51 15.04
N SER A 111 17.11 -9.15 14.76
CA SER A 111 16.77 -8.28 13.64
C SER A 111 17.11 -6.81 13.88
N GLY A 112 17.23 -6.39 15.15
CA GLY A 112 17.38 -4.99 15.53
C GLY A 112 16.17 -4.11 15.29
N LYS A 113 15.03 -4.68 14.85
CA LYS A 113 13.76 -3.93 14.68
C LYS A 113 13.14 -3.60 16.04
N PRO A 114 12.50 -2.44 16.17
CA PRO A 114 11.70 -2.13 17.36
C PRO A 114 10.56 -3.13 17.54
N VAL A 115 10.46 -3.67 18.75
CA VAL A 115 9.44 -4.65 19.12
C VAL A 115 8.73 -4.19 20.38
N VAL A 116 7.39 -4.20 20.38
CA VAL A 116 6.54 -4.01 21.55
C VAL A 116 5.98 -5.36 21.94
N LEU A 117 6.29 -5.83 23.17
CA LEU A 117 5.82 -7.10 23.69
C LEU A 117 4.40 -6.93 24.24
N VAL A 118 3.42 -7.55 23.60
CA VAL A 118 2.00 -7.50 23.97
C VAL A 118 1.59 -8.80 24.62
N VAL A 119 1.16 -8.74 25.87
CA VAL A 119 0.61 -9.89 26.59
C VAL A 119 -0.90 -9.79 26.60
N ASN A 120 -1.54 -10.60 25.75
CA ASN A 120 -2.98 -10.54 25.51
C ASN A 120 -3.77 -11.47 26.44
N LYS A 121 -5.10 -11.30 26.43
CA LYS A 121 -6.09 -12.02 27.25
C LYS A 121 -5.99 -11.70 28.75
N CYS A 122 -5.49 -10.51 29.08
CA CYS A 122 -5.54 -9.97 30.44
C CYS A 122 -6.95 -9.42 30.73
N ASP A 123 -7.92 -10.31 30.86
CA ASP A 123 -9.35 -9.94 30.96
C ASP A 123 -9.82 -9.66 32.41
N THR A 124 -8.92 -9.76 33.40
CA THR A 124 -9.23 -9.52 34.81
C THR A 124 -9.38 -8.03 35.11
N VAL A 125 -10.50 -7.67 35.69
CA VAL A 125 -10.76 -6.31 36.20
C VAL A 125 -10.07 -6.15 37.55
N GLY A 126 -9.10 -5.23 37.64
CA GLY A 126 -8.56 -4.85 38.96
C GLY A 126 -7.04 -4.87 39.13
N GLY A 127 -6.28 -5.01 38.08
CA GLY A 127 -4.82 -4.89 38.14
C GLY A 127 -4.10 -5.72 37.07
N VAL A 128 -2.80 -5.48 36.94
CA VAL A 128 -1.93 -6.29 36.08
C VAL A 128 -1.75 -7.65 36.75
N PRO A 129 -2.02 -8.79 36.08
CA PRO A 129 -1.80 -10.11 36.65
C PRO A 129 -0.32 -10.33 36.99
N ASP A 130 -0.03 -10.95 38.13
CA ASP A 130 1.36 -11.24 38.57
C ASP A 130 2.12 -12.11 37.55
N ASP A 131 1.41 -12.97 36.83
CA ASP A 131 2.00 -13.83 35.77
C ASP A 131 2.62 -13.04 34.61
N ILE A 132 2.38 -11.74 34.48
CA ILE A 132 2.99 -10.89 33.43
C ILE A 132 4.52 -10.85 33.55
N TYR A 133 5.05 -10.99 34.78
CA TYR A 133 6.50 -10.93 35.02
C TYR A 133 7.27 -12.08 34.35
N GLU A 134 6.62 -13.19 34.05
CA GLU A 134 7.23 -14.30 33.30
C GLU A 134 7.71 -13.84 31.90
N PHE A 135 6.99 -12.91 31.27
CA PHE A 135 7.24 -12.47 29.90
C PHE A 135 8.50 -11.61 29.75
N TYR A 136 9.08 -11.07 30.82
CA TYR A 136 10.39 -10.43 30.80
C TYR A 136 11.50 -11.40 30.37
N SER A 137 11.30 -12.70 30.58
CA SER A 137 12.24 -13.75 30.17
C SER A 137 12.47 -13.79 28.63
N LEU A 138 11.59 -13.19 27.83
CA LEU A 138 11.74 -13.07 26.39
C LEU A 138 12.78 -12.02 25.98
N GLY A 139 13.18 -11.11 26.89
CA GLY A 139 14.21 -10.10 26.64
C GLY A 139 13.81 -8.97 25.69
N LEU A 140 12.51 -8.78 25.44
CA LEU A 140 11.97 -7.78 24.48
C LEU A 140 11.53 -6.47 25.17
N GLY A 141 11.94 -6.21 26.40
CA GLY A 141 11.53 -5.04 27.18
C GLY A 141 10.28 -5.29 28.01
N ASP A 142 9.55 -4.20 28.34
CA ASP A 142 8.39 -4.26 29.20
C ASP A 142 7.20 -4.95 28.51
N PRO A 143 6.55 -5.93 29.17
CA PRO A 143 5.34 -6.54 28.63
C PRO A 143 4.12 -5.65 28.84
N PHE A 144 3.36 -5.36 27.79
CA PHE A 144 2.14 -4.57 27.82
C PHE A 144 0.91 -5.47 27.97
N PRO A 145 0.20 -5.41 29.12
CA PRO A 145 -1.02 -6.20 29.33
C PRO A 145 -2.17 -5.66 28.48
N VAL A 146 -2.80 -6.53 27.70
CA VAL A 146 -3.91 -6.17 26.83
C VAL A 146 -5.07 -7.15 26.97
N SER A 147 -6.28 -6.63 26.93
CA SER A 147 -7.47 -7.42 26.63
C SER A 147 -8.03 -6.98 25.27
N SER A 148 -7.69 -7.72 24.23
CA SER A 148 -8.14 -7.42 22.86
C SER A 148 -9.68 -7.47 22.72
N VAL A 149 -10.36 -8.29 23.54
CA VAL A 149 -11.82 -8.41 23.54
C VAL A 149 -12.46 -7.14 24.11
N HIS A 150 -11.91 -6.62 25.21
CA HIS A 150 -12.46 -5.46 25.90
C HIS A 150 -11.81 -4.13 25.49
N GLY A 151 -10.69 -4.16 24.77
CA GLY A 151 -9.95 -2.98 24.33
C GLY A 151 -9.09 -2.34 25.43
N HIS A 152 -8.87 -3.02 26.56
CA HIS A 152 -8.03 -2.50 27.61
C HIS A 152 -6.55 -2.60 27.22
N GLY A 153 -5.75 -1.56 27.50
CA GLY A 153 -4.30 -1.52 27.22
C GLY A 153 -3.93 -1.30 25.74
N THR A 154 -4.90 -1.21 24.83
CA THR A 154 -4.64 -1.02 23.41
C THR A 154 -4.03 0.35 23.09
N GLY A 155 -4.40 1.39 23.84
CA GLY A 155 -3.82 2.73 23.72
C GLY A 155 -2.36 2.76 24.13
N ASP A 156 -2.02 2.12 25.26
CA ASP A 156 -0.65 2.08 25.78
C ASP A 156 0.31 1.39 24.79
N VAL A 157 -0.18 0.31 24.13
CA VAL A 157 0.57 -0.39 23.07
C VAL A 157 0.84 0.52 21.87
N LEU A 158 -0.15 1.31 21.43
CA LEU A 158 0.03 2.27 20.34
C LEU A 158 0.97 3.41 20.75
N ASP A 159 0.82 3.95 21.95
CA ASP A 159 1.70 5.00 22.47
C ASP A 159 3.15 4.53 22.48
N GLU A 160 3.40 3.30 22.93
CA GLU A 160 4.75 2.72 22.91
C GLU A 160 5.26 2.50 21.47
N ALA A 161 4.43 1.90 20.62
CA ALA A 161 4.79 1.68 19.22
C ALA A 161 5.18 2.99 18.51
N PHE A 162 4.47 4.08 18.79
CA PHE A 162 4.69 5.38 18.18
C PHE A 162 5.98 6.07 18.64
N LYS A 163 6.50 5.77 19.83
CA LYS A 163 7.82 6.25 20.29
C LYS A 163 8.96 5.69 19.46
N HIS A 164 8.78 4.52 18.88
CA HIS A 164 9.80 3.84 18.06
C HIS A 164 9.74 4.23 16.58
N ILE A 165 8.75 5.01 16.15
CA ILE A 165 8.62 5.50 14.78
C ILE A 165 9.30 6.87 14.69
N ASN A 166 10.29 6.98 13.81
CA ASN A 166 10.90 8.27 13.52
C ASN A 166 10.03 9.03 12.51
N TRP A 167 9.26 9.98 12.99
CA TRP A 167 8.34 10.79 12.19
C TRP A 167 9.05 11.86 11.37
N ASP A 168 10.23 12.32 11.82
CA ASP A 168 11.00 13.40 11.20
C ASP A 168 11.79 12.92 9.97
N GLU A 169 12.25 11.68 9.95
CA GLU A 169 12.95 11.08 8.78
C GLU A 169 12.06 10.85 7.56
N GLN A 170 10.74 11.03 7.69
CA GLN A 170 9.81 10.88 6.58
C GLN A 170 9.73 12.13 5.69
N GLU A 171 10.38 13.23 6.05
CA GLU A 171 10.32 14.50 5.32
C GLU A 171 11.40 14.67 4.25
N GLU A 172 12.51 13.94 4.32
CA GLU A 172 13.53 13.95 3.26
C GLU A 172 13.20 12.92 2.16
N GLU A 173 12.14 13.17 1.37
CA GLU A 173 12.01 12.54 0.07
C GLU A 173 13.18 13.01 -0.80
N ASN A 174 14.07 12.10 -1.16
CA ASN A 174 15.08 12.39 -2.17
C ASN A 174 14.35 12.58 -3.52
N ASP A 175 13.95 13.82 -3.82
CA ASP A 175 13.21 14.20 -5.02
C ASP A 175 14.03 13.99 -6.31
N GLU A 176 15.31 13.66 -6.17
CA GLU A 176 16.20 13.40 -7.30
C GLU A 176 15.85 12.09 -8.04
N TYR A 177 15.30 11.11 -7.32
CA TYR A 177 14.95 9.80 -7.85
C TYR A 177 13.44 9.55 -7.83
N ILE A 178 12.93 8.97 -8.93
CA ILE A 178 11.56 8.47 -9.00
C ILE A 178 11.49 7.12 -8.30
N GLN A 179 10.76 7.04 -7.19
CA GLN A 179 10.56 5.82 -6.42
C GLN A 179 9.49 4.95 -7.09
N VAL A 180 9.89 3.76 -7.54
CA VAL A 180 9.05 2.85 -8.33
C VAL A 180 8.86 1.54 -7.60
N ALA A 181 7.59 1.17 -7.35
CA ALA A 181 7.24 -0.17 -6.89
C ALA A 181 6.83 -1.05 -8.09
N VAL A 182 7.43 -2.23 -8.19
CA VAL A 182 7.00 -3.26 -9.14
C VAL A 182 6.18 -4.29 -8.39
N VAL A 183 4.86 -4.25 -8.57
CA VAL A 183 3.91 -5.06 -7.81
C VAL A 183 3.09 -5.98 -8.71
N GLY A 184 2.46 -6.98 -8.16
CA GLY A 184 1.67 -7.97 -8.87
C GLY A 184 1.79 -9.34 -8.20
N ARG A 185 0.95 -10.29 -8.60
CA ARG A 185 0.92 -11.65 -8.05
C ARG A 185 2.24 -12.41 -8.27
N PRO A 186 2.46 -13.54 -7.59
CA PRO A 186 3.60 -14.42 -7.84
C PRO A 186 3.70 -14.83 -9.31
N ASN A 187 4.91 -15.07 -9.80
CA ASN A 187 5.23 -15.58 -11.13
C ASN A 187 4.82 -14.72 -12.35
N VAL A 188 4.32 -13.50 -12.17
CA VAL A 188 4.06 -12.56 -13.30
C VAL A 188 5.35 -12.01 -13.93
N GLY A 189 6.52 -12.23 -13.30
CA GLY A 189 7.81 -11.84 -13.84
C GLY A 189 8.44 -10.58 -13.24
N LYS A 190 8.01 -10.14 -12.03
CA LYS A 190 8.60 -8.99 -11.32
C LYS A 190 10.11 -9.08 -11.22
N SER A 191 10.63 -10.18 -10.67
CA SER A 191 12.08 -10.41 -10.54
C SER A 191 12.78 -10.43 -11.89
N SER A 192 12.13 -10.95 -12.93
CA SER A 192 12.70 -10.96 -14.27
C SER A 192 12.81 -9.55 -14.86
N LEU A 193 11.79 -8.70 -14.61
CA LEU A 193 11.82 -7.30 -15.04
C LEU A 193 12.92 -6.53 -14.30
N VAL A 194 12.97 -6.62 -12.97
CA VAL A 194 14.01 -5.93 -12.17
C VAL A 194 15.41 -6.41 -12.57
N ASN A 195 15.63 -7.72 -12.70
CA ASN A 195 16.92 -8.25 -13.14
C ASN A 195 17.31 -7.80 -14.57
N LYS A 196 16.33 -7.65 -15.45
CA LYS A 196 16.57 -7.15 -16.82
C LYS A 196 16.96 -5.69 -16.82
N ILE A 197 16.27 -4.87 -16.03
CA ILE A 197 16.56 -3.46 -15.78
C ILE A 197 17.99 -3.31 -15.25
N LEU A 198 18.32 -4.00 -14.15
CA LEU A 198 19.64 -3.95 -13.53
C LEU A 198 20.75 -4.53 -14.40
N GLY A 199 20.43 -5.50 -15.27
CA GLY A 199 21.37 -6.11 -16.20
C GLY A 199 21.71 -5.22 -17.40
N GLN A 200 20.80 -4.33 -17.83
CA GLN A 200 21.01 -3.38 -18.92
C GLN A 200 21.81 -2.14 -18.45
N ASP A 201 21.55 -1.69 -17.22
CA ASP A 201 22.10 -0.44 -16.67
C ASP A 201 23.27 -0.68 -15.71
N ARG A 202 24.01 -1.79 -15.83
CA ARG A 202 25.12 -2.21 -14.95
C ARG A 202 26.21 -1.16 -14.70
N MET A 203 26.34 -0.15 -15.53
CA MET A 203 27.34 0.92 -15.36
C MET A 203 26.95 1.97 -14.31
N ASN A 204 25.67 2.04 -13.91
CA ASN A 204 25.15 3.12 -13.07
C ASN A 204 24.37 2.61 -11.85
N VAL A 205 24.49 1.35 -11.46
CA VAL A 205 23.90 0.81 -10.24
C VAL A 205 24.81 1.17 -9.07
N ARG A 206 24.35 2.08 -8.21
CA ARG A 206 25.04 2.35 -6.92
C ARG A 206 24.53 1.36 -5.88
N ASP A 207 25.38 0.46 -5.43
CA ASP A 207 25.20 -0.26 -4.17
C ASP A 207 25.70 0.67 -3.04
N GLU A 208 24.90 1.62 -2.62
CA GLU A 208 25.21 2.39 -1.41
C GLU A 208 24.93 1.53 -0.18
N SER A 209 25.94 0.79 0.22
CA SER A 209 25.98 0.10 1.52
C SER A 209 26.39 1.10 2.61
N GLY A 210 25.45 1.76 3.23
CA GLY A 210 25.75 2.77 4.25
C GLY A 210 24.77 2.90 5.39
N THR A 211 23.51 2.54 5.17
CA THR A 211 22.49 2.54 6.23
C THR A 211 21.73 1.21 6.21
N THR A 212 21.47 0.66 7.37
CA THR A 212 20.83 -0.67 7.56
C THR A 212 19.42 -0.81 6.96
N ARG A 213 18.87 0.26 6.35
CA ARG A 213 17.54 0.30 5.69
C ARG A 213 17.61 0.15 4.17
N ASP A 214 18.74 0.46 3.50
CA ASP A 214 18.81 0.64 2.02
C ASP A 214 19.26 -0.62 1.26
N ALA A 215 19.54 -1.73 1.93
CA ALA A 215 19.98 -2.99 1.29
C ALA A 215 18.91 -3.66 0.41
N VAL A 216 17.70 -3.08 0.33
CA VAL A 216 16.51 -3.65 -0.32
C VAL A 216 16.18 -2.97 -1.64
N ASP A 217 16.66 -1.73 -1.86
CA ASP A 217 16.32 -0.90 -3.00
C ASP A 217 17.41 -0.90 -4.08
N SER A 218 17.04 -0.68 -5.33
CA SER A 218 17.97 -0.65 -6.46
C SER A 218 17.91 0.67 -7.18
N TYR A 219 19.02 1.37 -7.22
CA TYR A 219 19.19 2.65 -7.88
C TYR A 219 19.60 2.44 -9.34
N VAL A 220 18.95 3.12 -10.26
CA VAL A 220 19.19 3.04 -11.69
C VAL A 220 19.22 4.46 -12.27
N GLU A 221 20.32 4.80 -12.96
CA GLU A 221 20.44 6.03 -13.70
C GLU A 221 20.68 5.71 -15.18
N ASN A 222 19.85 6.28 -16.05
CA ASN A 222 19.97 6.09 -17.49
C ASN A 222 19.52 7.36 -18.24
N GLU A 223 19.48 7.30 -19.57
CA GLU A 223 19.06 8.42 -20.43
C GLU A 223 17.63 8.89 -20.19
N TYR A 224 16.76 8.07 -19.56
CA TYR A 224 15.37 8.39 -19.26
C TYR A 224 15.20 9.10 -17.91
N GLY A 225 16.16 8.96 -16.99
CA GLY A 225 16.13 9.59 -15.68
C GLY A 225 16.80 8.78 -14.58
N LYS A 226 16.48 9.16 -13.33
CA LYS A 226 16.94 8.51 -12.12
C LYS A 226 15.79 7.80 -11.43
N PHE A 227 15.95 6.52 -11.14
CA PHE A 227 14.90 5.66 -10.60
C PHE A 227 15.40 4.86 -9.41
N VAL A 228 14.54 4.67 -8.41
CA VAL A 228 14.74 3.73 -7.31
C VAL A 228 13.65 2.68 -7.38
N PHE A 229 14.03 1.44 -7.63
CA PHE A 229 13.11 0.30 -7.57
C PHE A 229 13.08 -0.23 -6.14
N THR A 230 11.93 -0.11 -5.47
CA THR A 230 11.74 -0.46 -4.07
C THR A 230 11.55 -1.97 -3.89
N ASP A 231 12.01 -2.52 -2.74
CA ASP A 231 11.86 -3.93 -2.34
C ASP A 231 12.43 -4.96 -3.34
N THR A 232 13.58 -4.66 -3.93
CA THR A 232 14.20 -5.56 -4.90
C THR A 232 14.90 -6.77 -4.28
N ALA A 233 15.26 -6.77 -2.99
CA ALA A 233 15.93 -7.88 -2.32
C ALA A 233 15.02 -9.11 -2.21
N GLY A 234 13.73 -8.93 -1.92
CA GLY A 234 12.74 -10.01 -1.96
C GLY A 234 12.56 -10.62 -3.36
N MET A 235 12.85 -9.84 -4.40
CA MET A 235 12.81 -10.27 -5.80
C MET A 235 14.09 -10.96 -6.27
N ARG A 236 15.27 -10.63 -5.65
CA ARG A 236 16.57 -11.19 -6.04
C ARG A 236 16.84 -12.59 -5.49
N LYS A 237 16.33 -12.92 -4.30
CA LYS A 237 16.50 -14.24 -3.68
C LYS A 237 15.57 -15.27 -4.31
N LYS A 238 15.95 -15.83 -5.47
CA LYS A 238 15.35 -17.03 -6.04
C LYS A 238 15.95 -18.26 -5.34
N GLY A 239 15.22 -18.84 -4.42
CA GLY A 239 15.46 -20.18 -3.90
C GLY A 239 14.13 -20.74 -3.42
N ASN A 240 13.72 -21.88 -3.96
CA ASN A 240 12.60 -22.75 -3.60
C ASN A 240 11.49 -22.09 -2.78
N VAL A 241 10.44 -21.71 -3.46
CA VAL A 241 9.31 -21.02 -2.86
C VAL A 241 8.10 -21.98 -2.94
N ASP A 242 7.76 -22.56 -1.80
CA ASP A 242 6.57 -23.38 -1.58
C ASP A 242 5.28 -22.53 -1.55
N ASP A 243 4.13 -23.14 -1.75
CA ASP A 243 2.79 -22.58 -1.94
C ASP A 243 2.26 -21.61 -0.83
N GLY A 244 2.99 -21.43 0.28
CA GLY A 244 2.70 -20.41 1.31
C GLY A 244 2.94 -18.94 0.88
N VAL A 245 3.49 -18.74 -0.30
CA VAL A 245 4.09 -17.49 -0.80
C VAL A 245 3.11 -16.44 -1.28
N GLU A 246 1.90 -16.82 -1.64
CA GLU A 246 0.97 -15.86 -2.27
C GLU A 246 0.57 -14.70 -1.35
N ARG A 247 0.22 -14.98 -0.10
CA ARG A 247 -0.23 -13.96 0.85
C ARG A 247 0.91 -13.07 1.35
N TYR A 248 2.10 -13.65 1.49
CA TYR A 248 3.32 -12.90 1.82
C TYR A 248 3.71 -11.90 0.73
N SER A 249 3.41 -12.24 -0.53
CA SER A 249 3.59 -11.34 -1.67
C SER A 249 2.71 -10.09 -1.56
N VAL A 250 1.52 -10.18 -0.96
CA VAL A 250 0.63 -9.03 -0.75
C VAL A 250 1.22 -8.03 0.25
N ILE A 251 1.68 -8.49 1.42
CA ILE A 251 2.23 -7.58 2.46
C ILE A 251 3.46 -6.84 1.92
N ARG A 252 4.35 -7.53 1.21
CA ARG A 252 5.49 -6.89 0.56
C ARG A 252 5.06 -5.89 -0.51
N ALA A 253 4.04 -6.24 -1.30
CA ALA A 253 3.49 -5.31 -2.29
C ALA A 253 2.93 -4.04 -1.63
N LEU A 254 2.21 -4.17 -0.50
CA LEU A 254 1.71 -3.03 0.27
C LEU A 254 2.86 -2.15 0.76
N ALA A 255 3.90 -2.74 1.36
CA ALA A 255 5.07 -2.01 1.84
C ALA A 255 5.80 -1.27 0.70
N ALA A 256 5.96 -1.92 -0.46
CA ALA A 256 6.56 -1.31 -1.64
C ALA A 256 5.70 -0.16 -2.17
N ILE A 257 4.38 -0.33 -2.24
CA ILE A 257 3.43 0.71 -2.66
C ILE A 257 3.53 1.92 -1.75
N GLU A 258 3.54 1.75 -0.42
CA GLU A 258 3.64 2.87 0.52
C GLU A 258 4.89 3.72 0.28
N ARG A 259 6.04 3.09 0.00
CA ARG A 259 7.34 3.75 -0.22
C ARG A 259 7.53 4.31 -1.63
N SER A 260 6.59 4.10 -2.55
CA SER A 260 6.73 4.50 -3.95
C SER A 260 5.96 5.75 -4.32
N LYS A 261 6.39 6.43 -5.40
CA LYS A 261 5.66 7.49 -6.11
C LYS A 261 4.87 6.90 -7.29
N VAL A 262 5.45 5.91 -7.97
CA VAL A 262 4.86 5.23 -9.13
C VAL A 262 4.77 3.73 -8.87
N CYS A 263 3.60 3.15 -9.13
CA CYS A 263 3.35 1.71 -9.05
C CYS A 263 3.23 1.10 -10.45
N VAL A 264 4.11 0.17 -10.77
CA VAL A 264 4.04 -0.67 -11.97
C VAL A 264 3.33 -1.97 -11.60
N ILE A 265 2.06 -2.07 -11.96
CA ILE A 265 1.19 -3.22 -11.67
C ILE A 265 1.38 -4.25 -12.76
N MET A 266 2.09 -5.34 -12.46
CA MET A 266 2.43 -6.37 -13.43
C MET A 266 1.36 -7.44 -13.53
N ILE A 267 0.93 -7.73 -14.76
CA ILE A 267 -0.04 -8.76 -15.13
C ILE A 267 0.65 -9.78 -16.05
N ASP A 268 0.29 -11.05 -15.90
CA ASP A 268 0.74 -12.10 -16.79
C ASP A 268 -0.13 -12.14 -18.07
N GLY A 269 0.45 -11.75 -19.21
CA GLY A 269 -0.27 -11.71 -20.47
C GLY A 269 -0.76 -13.08 -20.97
N THR A 270 -0.22 -14.20 -20.45
CA THR A 270 -0.67 -15.55 -20.81
C THR A 270 -1.89 -16.03 -20.02
N VAL A 271 -2.17 -15.37 -18.88
CA VAL A 271 -3.27 -15.72 -17.97
C VAL A 271 -4.37 -14.66 -18.00
N GLY A 272 -3.99 -13.38 -18.21
CA GLY A 272 -4.89 -12.23 -18.14
C GLY A 272 -5.13 -11.75 -16.70
N PHE A 273 -6.20 -10.98 -16.52
CA PHE A 273 -6.62 -10.38 -15.25
C PHE A 273 -7.10 -11.44 -14.25
N THR A 274 -6.83 -11.17 -12.97
CA THR A 274 -7.33 -11.96 -11.85
C THR A 274 -7.80 -11.07 -10.71
N GLU A 275 -8.63 -11.60 -9.80
CA GLU A 275 -9.11 -10.89 -8.61
C GLU A 275 -7.95 -10.39 -7.72
N GLN A 276 -6.84 -11.13 -7.66
CA GLN A 276 -5.66 -10.71 -6.89
C GLN A 276 -4.97 -9.48 -7.50
N ASP A 277 -4.96 -9.37 -8.82
CA ASP A 277 -4.44 -8.19 -9.52
C ASP A 277 -5.29 -6.96 -9.18
N SER A 278 -6.64 -7.13 -9.10
CA SER A 278 -7.57 -6.07 -8.70
C SER A 278 -7.30 -5.56 -7.27
N LYS A 279 -7.05 -6.46 -6.32
CA LYS A 279 -6.77 -6.09 -4.93
C LYS A 279 -5.50 -5.26 -4.79
N ILE A 280 -4.41 -5.67 -5.46
CA ILE A 280 -3.14 -4.94 -5.44
C ILE A 280 -3.30 -3.56 -6.10
N ALA A 281 -3.97 -3.52 -7.24
CA ALA A 281 -4.24 -2.29 -7.97
C ALA A 281 -5.17 -1.34 -7.19
N GLY A 282 -6.20 -1.89 -6.56
CA GLY A 282 -7.13 -1.15 -5.70
C GLY A 282 -6.41 -0.46 -4.55
N TYR A 283 -5.51 -1.16 -3.88
CA TYR A 283 -4.70 -0.55 -2.81
C TYR A 283 -3.82 0.60 -3.34
N ALA A 284 -3.13 0.42 -4.46
CA ALA A 284 -2.31 1.49 -5.05
C ALA A 284 -3.17 2.72 -5.42
N HIS A 285 -4.38 2.50 -5.93
CA HIS A 285 -5.36 3.55 -6.24
C HIS A 285 -5.82 4.29 -4.98
N GLU A 286 -6.23 3.57 -3.92
CA GLU A 286 -6.66 4.15 -2.63
C GLU A 286 -5.55 4.98 -1.99
N GLN A 287 -4.28 4.53 -2.09
CA GLN A 287 -3.13 5.29 -1.61
C GLN A 287 -2.81 6.52 -2.47
N GLY A 288 -3.49 6.69 -3.60
CA GLY A 288 -3.29 7.83 -4.48
C GLY A 288 -1.98 7.77 -5.27
N LYS A 289 -1.42 6.59 -5.47
CA LYS A 289 -0.16 6.41 -6.20
C LYS A 289 -0.39 6.58 -7.71
N ALA A 290 0.61 7.09 -8.41
CA ALA A 290 0.61 7.03 -9.86
C ALA A 290 0.78 5.57 -10.31
N CYS A 291 -0.03 5.11 -11.29
CA CYS A 291 -0.13 3.71 -11.64
C CYS A 291 0.05 3.46 -13.14
N ILE A 292 0.74 2.36 -13.46
CA ILE A 292 0.89 1.82 -14.81
C ILE A 292 0.48 0.35 -14.78
N ILE A 293 -0.39 -0.08 -15.66
CA ILE A 293 -0.73 -1.49 -15.87
C ILE A 293 0.26 -2.06 -16.88
N CYS A 294 1.07 -3.03 -16.45
CA CYS A 294 2.16 -3.60 -17.22
C CYS A 294 1.90 -5.07 -17.54
N VAL A 295 1.48 -5.38 -18.75
CA VAL A 295 1.24 -6.74 -19.23
C VAL A 295 2.58 -7.33 -19.68
N ASN A 296 3.07 -8.30 -18.90
CA ASN A 296 4.33 -8.99 -19.13
C ASN A 296 4.14 -10.33 -19.83
N LYS A 297 5.24 -10.98 -20.22
CA LYS A 297 5.30 -12.24 -20.98
C LYS A 297 4.65 -12.12 -22.36
N TRP A 298 4.69 -10.93 -22.94
CA TRP A 298 4.12 -10.67 -24.24
C TRP A 298 4.78 -11.48 -25.37
N ASP A 299 5.98 -12.00 -25.14
CA ASP A 299 6.67 -12.94 -26.05
C ASP A 299 6.02 -14.33 -26.08
N ALA A 300 5.32 -14.74 -25.03
CA ALA A 300 4.69 -16.06 -24.89
C ALA A 300 3.20 -16.07 -25.28
N VAL A 301 2.60 -14.90 -25.52
CA VAL A 301 1.19 -14.79 -25.95
C VAL A 301 1.09 -15.12 -27.44
N GLU A 302 0.15 -16.01 -27.81
CA GLU A 302 -0.24 -16.22 -29.20
C GLU A 302 -0.94 -14.96 -29.74
N LYS A 303 -0.50 -14.44 -30.88
CA LYS A 303 -0.89 -13.11 -31.36
C LYS A 303 -1.46 -13.18 -32.77
N ASP A 304 -2.57 -12.50 -32.93
CA ASP A 304 -3.06 -12.00 -34.20
C ASP A 304 -3.04 -10.46 -34.22
N ASP A 305 -3.49 -9.84 -35.30
CA ASP A 305 -3.49 -8.38 -35.48
C ASP A 305 -4.39 -7.64 -34.45
N LYS A 306 -5.31 -8.34 -33.81
CA LYS A 306 -6.29 -7.77 -32.87
C LYS A 306 -6.03 -8.12 -31.41
N THR A 307 -5.20 -9.11 -31.13
CA THR A 307 -4.96 -9.63 -29.76
C THR A 307 -4.63 -8.52 -28.76
N MET A 308 -3.76 -7.58 -29.15
CA MET A 308 -3.39 -6.46 -28.26
C MET A 308 -4.57 -5.52 -27.97
N GLN A 309 -5.39 -5.24 -28.98
CA GLN A 309 -6.56 -4.34 -28.83
C GLN A 309 -7.64 -4.97 -27.99
N VAL A 310 -7.91 -6.26 -28.21
CA VAL A 310 -8.91 -7.03 -27.42
C VAL A 310 -8.48 -7.09 -25.97
N MET A 311 -7.25 -7.55 -25.68
CA MET A 311 -6.75 -7.64 -24.31
C MET A 311 -6.71 -6.27 -23.62
N LYS A 312 -6.36 -5.20 -24.35
CA LYS A 312 -6.40 -3.83 -23.81
C LYS A 312 -7.81 -3.44 -23.41
N ALA A 313 -8.82 -3.70 -24.24
CA ALA A 313 -10.21 -3.37 -23.95
C ALA A 313 -10.76 -4.19 -22.74
N GLU A 314 -10.38 -5.47 -22.64
CA GLU A 314 -10.72 -6.31 -21.49
C GLU A 314 -10.13 -5.74 -20.20
N LEU A 315 -8.84 -5.39 -20.19
CA LEU A 315 -8.17 -4.80 -19.04
C LEU A 315 -8.72 -3.42 -18.66
N GLU A 316 -9.11 -2.60 -19.63
CA GLU A 316 -9.78 -1.31 -19.38
C GLU A 316 -11.13 -1.49 -18.69
N ASN A 317 -11.87 -2.56 -18.98
CA ASN A 317 -13.11 -2.91 -18.29
C ASN A 317 -12.83 -3.46 -16.88
N ASP A 318 -11.88 -4.37 -16.73
CA ASP A 318 -11.53 -5.01 -15.46
C ASP A 318 -10.97 -3.98 -14.46
N PHE A 319 -10.18 -3.01 -14.94
CA PHE A 319 -9.65 -1.90 -14.16
C PHE A 319 -10.45 -0.60 -14.31
N SER A 320 -11.78 -0.69 -14.47
CA SER A 320 -12.64 0.49 -14.67
C SER A 320 -12.55 1.55 -13.56
N PHE A 321 -12.20 1.14 -12.33
CA PHE A 321 -11.97 2.03 -11.20
C PHE A 321 -10.68 2.86 -11.33
N MET A 322 -9.75 2.46 -12.18
CA MET A 322 -8.50 3.17 -12.47
C MET A 322 -8.26 3.37 -13.97
N SER A 323 -9.31 3.78 -14.67
CA SER A 323 -9.29 4.05 -16.12
C SER A 323 -8.25 5.09 -16.57
N TYR A 324 -7.66 5.82 -15.62
CA TYR A 324 -6.57 6.77 -15.86
C TYR A 324 -5.21 6.08 -16.05
N ALA A 325 -5.05 4.82 -15.62
CA ALA A 325 -3.77 4.13 -15.67
C ALA A 325 -3.46 3.66 -17.10
N PRO A 326 -2.32 4.07 -17.69
CA PRO A 326 -1.93 3.60 -19.02
C PRO A 326 -1.55 2.12 -18.99
N ILE A 327 -1.84 1.41 -20.09
CA ILE A 327 -1.54 0.00 -20.26
C ILE A 327 -0.34 -0.14 -21.22
N ILE A 328 0.67 -0.90 -20.80
CA ILE A 328 1.84 -1.23 -21.62
C ILE A 328 2.05 -2.75 -21.70
N PHE A 329 2.40 -3.26 -22.86
CA PHE A 329 2.71 -4.66 -23.11
C PHE A 329 4.21 -4.83 -23.27
N ILE A 330 4.85 -5.62 -22.41
CA ILE A 330 6.30 -5.84 -22.38
C ILE A 330 6.68 -7.32 -22.41
N SER A 331 7.94 -7.59 -22.67
CA SER A 331 8.56 -8.87 -22.31
C SER A 331 9.82 -8.63 -21.49
N ALA A 332 9.75 -8.92 -20.20
CA ALA A 332 10.90 -8.87 -19.31
C ALA A 332 12.01 -9.85 -19.75
N LYS A 333 11.64 -10.97 -20.40
CA LYS A 333 12.58 -11.99 -20.91
C LYS A 333 13.41 -11.46 -22.07
N THR A 334 12.77 -10.86 -23.08
CA THR A 334 13.44 -10.37 -24.28
C THR A 334 13.95 -8.93 -24.17
N GLY A 335 13.40 -8.14 -23.24
CA GLY A 335 13.67 -6.71 -23.09
C GLY A 335 12.75 -5.83 -23.93
N GLN A 336 11.74 -6.42 -24.59
CA GLN A 336 10.84 -5.70 -25.47
C GLN A 336 10.08 -4.60 -24.71
N ARG A 337 10.17 -3.36 -25.20
CA ARG A 337 9.47 -2.16 -24.71
C ARG A 337 9.83 -1.72 -23.27
N ILE A 338 10.95 -2.16 -22.69
CA ILE A 338 11.41 -1.68 -21.38
C ILE A 338 11.74 -0.18 -21.44
N ASN A 339 12.35 0.30 -22.52
CA ASN A 339 12.62 1.72 -22.71
C ASN A 339 11.34 2.57 -22.66
N LYS A 340 10.26 2.09 -23.30
CA LYS A 340 8.95 2.76 -23.23
C LYS A 340 8.35 2.74 -21.82
N LEU A 341 8.66 1.72 -21.02
CA LEU A 341 8.24 1.68 -19.61
C LEU A 341 8.92 2.79 -18.81
N TYR A 342 10.22 3.05 -19.00
CA TYR A 342 10.90 4.17 -18.35
C TYR A 342 10.29 5.53 -18.72
N GLU A 343 10.06 5.76 -20.03
CA GLU A 343 9.38 6.98 -20.50
C GLU A 343 8.01 7.16 -19.84
N MET A 344 7.26 6.07 -19.74
CA MET A 344 5.93 6.08 -19.11
C MET A 344 6.01 6.34 -17.60
N ILE A 345 6.96 5.72 -16.89
CA ILE A 345 7.19 5.98 -15.45
C ILE A 345 7.46 7.46 -15.21
N LYS A 346 8.34 8.06 -16.01
CA LYS A 346 8.66 9.49 -15.92
C LYS A 346 7.42 10.35 -16.19
N SER A 347 6.69 10.06 -17.25
CA SER A 347 5.49 10.82 -17.61
C SER A 347 4.41 10.77 -16.53
N VAL A 348 4.14 9.59 -15.95
CA VAL A 348 3.10 9.49 -14.90
C VAL A 348 3.55 10.12 -13.57
N ASP A 349 4.84 10.12 -13.25
CA ASP A 349 5.37 10.85 -12.09
C ASP A 349 5.19 12.36 -12.27
N GLU A 350 5.53 12.90 -13.44
CA GLU A 350 5.33 14.30 -13.80
C GLU A 350 3.84 14.69 -13.71
N MET A 351 2.94 13.85 -14.24
CA MET A 351 1.49 14.08 -14.13
C MET A 351 0.99 14.02 -12.68
N SER A 352 1.56 13.18 -11.84
CA SER A 352 1.21 13.12 -10.42
C SER A 352 1.60 14.38 -9.64
N ALA A 353 2.69 15.01 -10.05
CA ALA A 353 3.19 16.27 -9.49
C ALA A 353 2.53 17.52 -10.10
N PHE A 354 1.59 17.34 -11.02
CA PHE A 354 0.94 18.43 -11.74
C PHE A 354 0.28 19.44 -10.81
N ARG A 355 0.45 20.73 -11.13
CA ARG A 355 -0.16 21.83 -10.41
C ARG A 355 -0.77 22.83 -11.39
N THR A 356 -1.99 23.29 -11.07
CA THR A 356 -2.69 24.31 -11.83
C THR A 356 -3.04 25.50 -10.96
N THR A 357 -3.33 26.63 -11.61
CA THR A 357 -3.80 27.83 -10.91
C THR A 357 -5.30 27.75 -10.61
N THR A 358 -5.73 28.42 -9.54
CA THR A 358 -7.16 28.49 -9.16
C THR A 358 -8.03 29.10 -10.26
N GLY A 359 -7.52 30.08 -11.04
CA GLY A 359 -8.24 30.69 -12.15
C GLY A 359 -8.61 29.68 -13.23
N VAL A 360 -7.62 28.97 -13.79
CA VAL A 360 -7.84 27.96 -14.83
C VAL A 360 -8.78 26.85 -14.35
N LEU A 361 -8.64 26.41 -13.09
CA LEU A 361 -9.50 25.38 -12.52
C LEU A 361 -10.95 25.84 -12.44
N ASN A 362 -11.20 27.13 -12.08
CA ASN A 362 -12.56 27.66 -12.02
C ASN A 362 -13.16 27.95 -13.40
N ASP A 363 -12.36 28.22 -14.41
CA ASP A 363 -12.84 28.29 -15.81
C ASP A 363 -13.33 26.90 -16.28
N ILE A 364 -12.59 25.83 -15.95
CA ILE A 364 -13.01 24.44 -16.23
C ILE A 364 -14.33 24.14 -15.49
N LEU A 365 -14.40 24.48 -14.21
CA LEU A 365 -15.59 24.27 -13.40
C LEU A 365 -16.81 25.01 -13.98
N ALA A 366 -16.66 26.27 -14.37
CA ALA A 366 -17.71 27.07 -14.96
C ALA A 366 -18.22 26.43 -16.28
N ASN A 367 -17.31 25.98 -17.14
CA ASN A 367 -17.64 25.28 -18.37
C ASN A 367 -18.35 23.95 -18.10
N ALA A 368 -17.88 23.17 -17.12
CA ALA A 368 -18.51 21.91 -16.73
C ALA A 368 -19.94 22.13 -16.21
N VAL A 369 -20.14 23.09 -15.31
CA VAL A 369 -21.46 23.45 -14.77
C VAL A 369 -22.43 23.97 -15.85
N ALA A 370 -21.91 24.68 -16.85
CA ALA A 370 -22.71 25.15 -17.99
C ALA A 370 -23.17 24.01 -18.93
N ARG A 371 -22.29 22.97 -19.12
CA ARG A 371 -22.61 21.79 -19.96
C ARG A 371 -23.61 20.86 -19.29
N VAL A 372 -23.37 20.53 -18.02
CA VAL A 372 -24.21 19.63 -17.22
C VAL A 372 -24.59 20.32 -15.92
N GLN A 373 -25.88 20.65 -15.80
CA GLN A 373 -26.36 21.35 -14.62
C GLN A 373 -26.19 20.49 -13.35
N PRO A 374 -25.74 21.10 -12.21
CA PRO A 374 -25.65 20.42 -10.95
C PRO A 374 -26.95 19.77 -10.48
N PRO A 375 -26.89 18.65 -9.76
CA PRO A 375 -28.07 17.95 -9.27
C PRO A 375 -28.88 18.80 -8.30
N SER A 376 -30.17 18.46 -8.15
CA SER A 376 -31.04 19.06 -7.17
C SER A 376 -31.81 17.99 -6.41
N ASP A 377 -31.97 18.18 -5.10
CA ASP A 377 -32.83 17.36 -4.23
C ASP A 377 -33.76 18.23 -3.41
N LYS A 378 -35.04 17.82 -3.31
CA LYS A 378 -36.09 18.51 -2.52
C LYS A 378 -36.17 20.03 -2.77
N GLY A 379 -35.99 20.45 -4.03
CA GLY A 379 -36.05 21.86 -4.40
C GLY A 379 -34.79 22.67 -4.12
N LYS A 380 -33.76 22.07 -3.51
CA LYS A 380 -32.45 22.70 -3.33
C LYS A 380 -31.52 22.21 -4.43
N ARG A 381 -30.86 23.14 -5.12
CA ARG A 381 -29.86 22.83 -6.15
C ARG A 381 -28.44 22.91 -5.60
N LEU A 382 -27.59 21.98 -6.01
CA LEU A 382 -26.16 22.07 -5.74
C LEU A 382 -25.59 23.33 -6.39
N LYS A 383 -24.86 24.12 -5.62
CA LYS A 383 -24.11 25.27 -6.08
C LYS A 383 -22.67 25.12 -5.69
N ILE A 384 -21.80 25.00 -6.68
CA ILE A 384 -20.33 24.97 -6.46
C ILE A 384 -19.86 26.41 -6.64
N TYR A 385 -19.22 26.95 -5.61
CA TYR A 385 -18.76 28.33 -5.59
C TYR A 385 -17.43 28.53 -6.29
N TYR A 386 -16.47 27.67 -5.96
CA TYR A 386 -15.13 27.63 -6.55
C TYR A 386 -14.42 26.31 -6.21
N MET A 387 -13.32 26.06 -6.92
CA MET A 387 -12.40 24.97 -6.65
C MET A 387 -10.98 25.49 -6.55
N THR A 388 -10.16 24.84 -5.73
CA THR A 388 -8.72 25.10 -5.62
C THR A 388 -7.95 23.80 -5.49
N GLN A 389 -6.69 23.79 -5.95
CA GLN A 389 -5.80 22.65 -5.75
C GLN A 389 -5.01 22.86 -4.45
N ILE A 390 -5.07 21.87 -3.54
CA ILE A 390 -4.40 21.94 -2.22
C ILE A 390 -3.12 21.13 -2.15
N SER A 391 -3.01 20.04 -2.93
CA SER A 391 -1.82 19.19 -2.95
C SER A 391 -1.58 18.57 -4.32
N THR A 392 -0.40 17.96 -4.45
CA THR A 392 0.05 17.11 -5.56
C THR A 392 0.36 15.71 -5.03
N ARG A 393 0.56 14.74 -5.90
CA ARG A 393 0.94 13.35 -5.57
C ARG A 393 -0.01 12.65 -4.58
N PRO A 394 -1.32 12.51 -4.88
CA PRO A 394 -1.99 12.84 -6.14
C PRO A 394 -2.52 14.28 -6.20
N PRO A 395 -2.83 14.81 -7.40
CA PRO A 395 -3.53 16.07 -7.55
C PRO A 395 -4.83 16.05 -6.76
N THR A 396 -4.91 16.91 -5.73
CA THR A 396 -6.06 16.97 -4.82
C THR A 396 -6.67 18.35 -4.88
N PHE A 397 -7.95 18.39 -5.15
CA PHE A 397 -8.76 19.59 -5.32
C PHE A 397 -9.79 19.67 -4.20
N VAL A 398 -10.11 20.91 -3.78
CA VAL A 398 -11.23 21.17 -2.86
C VAL A 398 -12.29 21.92 -3.64
N ALA A 399 -13.51 21.39 -3.65
CA ALA A 399 -14.69 22.05 -4.18
C ALA A 399 -15.53 22.61 -3.03
N PHE A 400 -15.74 23.92 -3.02
CA PHE A 400 -16.58 24.58 -2.03
C PHE A 400 -18.00 24.71 -2.56
N CYS A 401 -18.98 24.19 -1.82
CA CYS A 401 -20.37 24.15 -2.23
C CYS A 401 -21.33 24.63 -1.13
N ASN A 402 -22.61 24.67 -1.45
CA ASN A 402 -23.68 25.04 -0.52
C ASN A 402 -24.16 23.88 0.36
N SER A 403 -23.97 22.62 -0.07
CA SER A 403 -24.28 21.42 0.71
C SER A 403 -23.55 20.21 0.16
N ARG A 404 -22.89 19.45 1.04
CA ARG A 404 -22.18 18.20 0.71
C ARG A 404 -23.16 17.12 0.25
N ASP A 405 -24.31 17.02 0.89
CA ASP A 405 -25.32 16.00 0.59
C ASP A 405 -25.86 16.09 -0.85
N LEU A 406 -25.83 17.29 -1.44
CA LEU A 406 -26.22 17.51 -2.83
C LEU A 406 -25.12 17.14 -3.84
N PHE A 407 -23.88 16.99 -3.38
CA PHE A 407 -22.75 16.68 -4.25
C PHE A 407 -22.68 15.17 -4.51
N HIS A 408 -23.61 14.68 -5.31
CA HIS A 408 -23.73 13.28 -5.62
C HIS A 408 -22.46 12.73 -6.30
N PHE A 409 -22.07 11.50 -5.97
CA PHE A 409 -20.91 10.79 -6.52
C PHE A 409 -20.81 10.87 -8.06
N SER A 410 -21.91 10.70 -8.77
CA SER A 410 -21.93 10.77 -10.25
C SER A 410 -21.51 12.15 -10.77
N TYR A 411 -21.87 13.23 -10.05
CA TYR A 411 -21.49 14.58 -10.44
C TYR A 411 -20.03 14.88 -10.11
N GLN A 412 -19.53 14.35 -8.99
CA GLN A 412 -18.10 14.41 -8.65
C GLN A 412 -17.26 13.75 -9.73
N ARG A 413 -17.66 12.55 -10.17
CA ARG A 413 -16.99 11.82 -11.25
C ARG A 413 -17.03 12.56 -12.59
N TYR A 414 -18.14 13.25 -12.87
CA TYR A 414 -18.26 14.11 -14.04
C TYR A 414 -17.25 15.27 -13.99
N ILE A 415 -17.15 15.97 -12.88
CA ILE A 415 -16.15 17.07 -12.69
C ILE A 415 -14.72 16.53 -12.82
N GLU A 416 -14.43 15.39 -12.23
CA GLU A 416 -13.13 14.72 -12.36
C GLU A 416 -12.79 14.46 -13.85
N ASN A 417 -13.74 13.92 -14.61
CA ASN A 417 -13.54 13.65 -16.03
C ASN A 417 -13.29 14.94 -16.83
N GLN A 418 -13.96 16.06 -16.48
CA GLN A 418 -13.71 17.34 -17.14
C GLN A 418 -12.30 17.89 -16.83
N ILE A 419 -11.81 17.72 -15.61
CA ILE A 419 -10.44 18.07 -15.24
C ILE A 419 -9.45 17.21 -16.03
N ARG A 420 -9.69 15.89 -16.15
CA ARG A 420 -8.85 14.97 -16.93
C ARG A 420 -8.85 15.30 -18.42
N GLU A 421 -10.01 15.64 -18.98
CA GLU A 421 -10.14 16.00 -20.40
C GLU A 421 -9.24 17.19 -20.77
N VAL A 422 -9.13 18.18 -19.87
CA VAL A 422 -8.34 19.40 -20.12
C VAL A 422 -6.85 19.18 -19.86
N PHE A 423 -6.48 18.50 -18.76
CA PHE A 423 -5.07 18.40 -18.34
C PHE A 423 -4.38 17.07 -18.71
N GLY A 424 -5.13 16.09 -19.19
CA GLY A 424 -4.61 14.78 -19.52
C GLY A 424 -4.47 13.86 -18.30
N LEU A 425 -3.81 14.28 -17.25
CA LEU A 425 -3.56 13.61 -15.96
C LEU A 425 -3.55 12.07 -16.02
N GLN A 426 -2.89 11.52 -17.05
CA GLN A 426 -2.78 10.10 -17.29
C GLN A 426 -1.85 9.47 -16.23
N GLY A 427 -2.20 8.31 -15.75
CA GLY A 427 -1.41 7.55 -14.78
C GLY A 427 -1.56 7.99 -13.33
N THR A 428 -2.29 9.08 -13.02
CA THR A 428 -2.49 9.55 -11.66
C THR A 428 -3.96 9.63 -11.27
N PRO A 429 -4.36 9.16 -10.08
CA PRO A 429 -5.70 9.42 -9.56
C PRO A 429 -5.87 10.92 -9.25
N ILE A 430 -7.12 11.37 -9.25
CA ILE A 430 -7.52 12.71 -8.82
C ILE A 430 -8.35 12.55 -7.55
N ARG A 431 -8.11 13.41 -6.57
CA ARG A 431 -8.95 13.51 -5.37
C ARG A 431 -9.72 14.82 -5.38
N ILE A 432 -11.05 14.77 -5.19
CA ILE A 432 -11.91 15.94 -5.03
C ILE A 432 -12.53 15.87 -3.64
N LEU A 433 -12.09 16.77 -2.77
CA LEU A 433 -12.67 16.96 -1.44
C LEU A 433 -13.79 17.99 -1.52
N ILE A 434 -14.90 17.69 -0.89
CA ILE A 434 -16.07 18.58 -0.89
C ILE A 434 -16.17 19.24 0.47
N ARG A 435 -16.26 20.57 0.50
CA ARG A 435 -16.44 21.38 1.71
C ARG A 435 -17.64 22.31 1.57
N GLU A 436 -18.35 22.52 2.65
CA GLU A 436 -19.37 23.54 2.72
C GLU A 436 -18.75 24.91 2.97
N ARG A 437 -19.37 25.95 2.44
CA ARG A 437 -18.88 27.31 2.62
C ARG A 437 -19.15 27.76 4.06
N GLY A 438 -18.10 27.86 4.87
CA GLY A 438 -18.17 28.25 6.29
C GLY A 438 -17.49 27.24 7.23
N GLU A 439 -17.10 26.07 6.71
CA GLU A 439 -16.14 25.15 7.32
C GLU A 439 -14.72 25.51 6.80
#